data_e719515be58c01e7111815c654e56d98
#
_entry.id   e719515be58c01e7111815c654e56d98
#
_cell.length_a   1.000
_cell.length_b   1.000
_cell.length_c   1.000
_cell.angle_alpha   90.00
_cell.angle_beta   90.00
_cell.angle_gamma   90.00
#
_symmetry.space_group_name_H-M   'P 1'
#
loop_
_entity.id
_entity.type
_entity.pdbx_description
1 polymer ?
#
loop_
_entity_poly.entity_id
_entity_poly.type
_entity_poly.pdbx_seq_one_letter_code
_entity_poly.pdbx_strand_id
1 'polypeptide(L)'
;MKNILKITYIILFITIIFIGCNESNSKEKPEMKNIMNDKNPNLEVATFGSGCFWCSEAIFERVKGVESVISGYSGGTVKNPTYDEVCTGKTGYAEVVQITFDPKVVSYDELLEIFWKTHDPTTLNRQGNDVGTQYRSVIFYHNDEQKHKAEYYKNKLTEEKIWDKPIVTEITRFEKFYPAEDYHQEYYDNNPNQGYCAYVITPKLEKFEKIFKDKLKK
;
A
#
# COMPACT_ATOMS: atom_id res chain seq x y z
N MET A 1 43.44 14.98 -83.99
CA MET A 1 43.90 14.15 -82.88
C MET A 1 42.74 14.07 -81.96
N LYS A 2 42.29 12.87 -81.65
CA LYS A 2 40.91 12.56 -81.21
C LYS A 2 40.77 12.64 -79.66
N ASN A 3 39.86 13.49 -79.17
CA ASN A 3 39.45 13.49 -77.78
C ASN A 3 38.17 12.67 -77.62
N ILE A 4 38.28 11.58 -76.92
CA ILE A 4 37.16 10.69 -76.59
C ILE A 4 36.57 11.16 -75.24
N LEU A 5 35.32 11.65 -75.28
CA LEU A 5 34.52 12.07 -74.15
C LEU A 5 33.98 10.83 -73.45
N LYS A 6 34.40 10.57 -72.22
CA LYS A 6 33.81 9.51 -71.39
C LYS A 6 32.70 10.12 -70.52
N ILE A 7 31.48 9.73 -70.78
CA ILE A 7 30.32 10.06 -69.98
C ILE A 7 30.29 9.03 -68.81
N THR A 8 30.51 9.53 -67.61
CA THR A 8 30.42 8.73 -66.43
C THR A 8 28.99 8.91 -65.81
N TYR A 9 28.18 7.89 -65.82
CA TYR A 9 26.89 7.87 -65.16
C TYR A 9 27.12 7.75 -63.64
N ILE A 10 26.72 8.80 -62.91
CA ILE A 10 26.64 8.79 -61.46
C ILE A 10 25.26 8.25 -61.09
N ILE A 11 25.22 7.00 -60.59
CA ILE A 11 24.02 6.45 -59.98
C ILE A 11 23.96 6.92 -58.56
N LEU A 12 22.98 7.79 -58.27
CA LEU A 12 22.68 8.30 -56.93
C LEU A 12 21.87 7.24 -56.18
N PHE A 13 22.54 6.48 -55.28
CA PHE A 13 21.84 5.62 -54.30
C PHE A 13 21.26 6.49 -53.22
N ILE A 14 19.93 6.69 -53.22
CA ILE A 14 19.20 7.26 -52.11
C ILE A 14 18.98 6.16 -51.06
N THR A 15 19.82 6.14 -50.05
CA THR A 15 19.59 5.32 -48.84
C THR A 15 18.50 6.01 -47.99
N ILE A 16 17.32 5.44 -48.05
CA ILE A 16 16.25 5.83 -47.12
C ILE A 16 16.59 5.23 -45.74
N ILE A 17 17.08 6.07 -44.83
CA ILE A 17 17.25 5.72 -43.42
C ILE A 17 15.87 5.72 -42.80
N PHE A 18 15.29 4.54 -42.55
CA PHE A 18 14.15 4.39 -41.67
C PHE A 18 14.64 4.65 -40.21
N ILE A 19 14.38 5.84 -39.73
CA ILE A 19 14.46 6.11 -38.30
C ILE A 19 13.25 5.44 -37.69
N GLY A 20 13.41 4.23 -37.22
CA GLY A 20 12.45 3.56 -36.38
C GLY A 20 12.38 4.31 -35.06
N CYS A 21 11.33 5.11 -34.85
CA CYS A 21 10.94 5.56 -33.51
C CYS A 21 10.60 4.30 -32.69
N ASN A 22 11.52 3.94 -31.81
CA ASN A 22 11.25 2.95 -30.78
C ASN A 22 10.37 3.63 -29.75
N GLU A 23 9.05 3.58 -29.93
CA GLU A 23 8.10 3.92 -28.88
C GLU A 23 8.35 2.92 -27.74
N SER A 24 9.01 3.41 -26.70
CA SER A 24 9.06 2.73 -25.41
C SER A 24 7.63 2.63 -24.89
N ASN A 25 7.01 1.51 -25.18
CA ASN A 25 5.69 1.14 -24.68
C ASN A 25 5.83 0.93 -23.16
N SER A 26 5.80 2.03 -22.41
CA SER A 26 5.58 1.97 -20.97
C SER A 26 4.16 1.40 -20.81
N LYS A 27 4.06 0.10 -20.57
CA LYS A 27 2.82 -0.53 -20.16
C LYS A 27 2.40 0.18 -18.90
N GLU A 28 1.45 1.10 -19.01
CA GLU A 28 0.72 1.62 -17.85
C GLU A 28 0.18 0.39 -17.12
N LYS A 29 0.61 0.21 -15.85
CA LYS A 29 -0.03 -0.77 -14.97
C LYS A 29 -1.52 -0.44 -14.97
N PRO A 30 -2.41 -1.40 -15.22
CA PRO A 30 -3.85 -1.11 -15.24
C PRO A 30 -4.22 -0.49 -13.90
N GLU A 31 -4.89 0.66 -13.97
CA GLU A 31 -5.52 1.26 -12.80
C GLU A 31 -6.42 0.20 -12.18
N MET A 32 -6.10 -0.26 -10.95
CA MET A 32 -6.94 -1.20 -10.22
C MET A 32 -8.23 -0.51 -9.74
N LYS A 33 -8.88 0.17 -10.67
CA LYS A 33 -10.21 0.72 -10.50
C LYS A 33 -11.20 -0.42 -10.73
N ASN A 34 -11.81 -0.91 -9.67
CA ASN A 34 -13.01 -1.77 -9.68
C ASN A 34 -12.91 -3.25 -10.07
N ILE A 35 -11.75 -3.89 -10.07
CA ILE A 35 -11.71 -5.36 -10.30
C ILE A 35 -12.38 -6.14 -9.16
N MET A 36 -12.45 -5.56 -7.95
CA MET A 36 -13.02 -6.25 -6.78
C MET A 36 -14.54 -6.14 -6.65
N ASN A 37 -15.16 -5.06 -7.16
CA ASN A 37 -16.63 -4.89 -7.08
C ASN A 37 -17.45 -5.79 -8.02
N ASP A 38 -16.83 -6.32 -9.09
CA ASP A 38 -17.56 -7.18 -10.04
C ASP A 38 -17.73 -8.64 -9.57
N LYS A 39 -16.92 -9.09 -8.60
CA LYS A 39 -16.97 -10.50 -8.15
C LYS A 39 -17.90 -10.75 -6.96
N ASN A 40 -18.06 -9.77 -6.05
CA ASN A 40 -18.96 -9.89 -4.90
C ASN A 40 -19.39 -8.49 -4.43
N PRO A 41 -20.62 -8.03 -4.73
CA PRO A 41 -21.11 -6.69 -4.39
C PRO A 41 -21.30 -6.46 -2.88
N ASN A 42 -21.11 -7.48 -2.06
CA ASN A 42 -21.25 -7.39 -0.60
C ASN A 42 -19.92 -7.14 0.12
N LEU A 43 -18.79 -7.09 -0.58
CA LEU A 43 -17.50 -6.82 0.05
C LEU A 43 -17.27 -5.32 0.27
N GLU A 44 -16.62 -5.00 1.36
CA GLU A 44 -16.20 -3.63 1.71
C GLU A 44 -14.68 -3.51 1.68
N VAL A 45 -14.19 -2.25 1.68
CA VAL A 45 -12.77 -1.93 1.66
C VAL A 45 -12.43 -1.03 2.85
N ALA A 46 -11.33 -1.34 3.54
CA ALA A 46 -10.69 -0.49 4.53
C ALA A 46 -9.25 -0.20 4.12
N THR A 47 -8.70 0.97 4.49
CA THR A 47 -7.31 1.33 4.18
C THR A 47 -6.64 1.94 5.40
N PHE A 48 -5.57 1.28 5.88
CA PHE A 48 -4.88 1.64 7.12
C PHE A 48 -3.36 1.74 6.92
N GLY A 49 -2.77 2.77 7.53
CA GLY A 49 -1.32 2.88 7.72
C GLY A 49 -0.98 2.79 9.21
N SER A 50 -0.17 1.82 9.61
CA SER A 50 0.21 1.56 11.00
C SER A 50 1.70 1.21 11.16
N GLY A 51 2.54 1.92 10.42
CA GLY A 51 3.97 1.63 10.27
C GLY A 51 4.26 0.80 9.03
N CYS A 52 5.26 -0.06 9.08
CA CYS A 52 5.63 -0.94 7.98
C CYS A 52 4.45 -1.81 7.52
N PHE A 53 4.12 -1.75 6.22
CA PHE A 53 2.99 -2.47 5.64
C PHE A 53 3.16 -4.01 5.69
N TRP A 54 4.37 -4.57 5.68
CA TRP A 54 4.58 -6.02 5.89
C TRP A 54 4.02 -6.50 7.23
N CYS A 55 4.15 -5.69 8.30
CA CYS A 55 3.56 -5.99 9.60
C CYS A 55 2.03 -6.00 9.55
N SER A 56 1.46 -4.98 8.91
CA SER A 56 0.01 -4.80 8.83
C SER A 56 -0.63 -5.86 7.93
N GLU A 57 -0.02 -6.15 6.78
CA GLU A 57 -0.42 -7.23 5.86
C GLU A 57 -0.47 -8.57 6.59
N ALA A 58 0.63 -8.98 7.23
CA ALA A 58 0.70 -10.24 7.96
C ALA A 58 -0.39 -10.38 9.03
N ILE A 59 -0.78 -9.28 9.69
CA ILE A 59 -1.84 -9.28 10.69
C ILE A 59 -3.21 -9.43 10.04
N PHE A 60 -3.56 -8.55 9.09
CA PHE A 60 -4.91 -8.51 8.54
C PHE A 60 -5.24 -9.69 7.63
N GLU A 61 -4.25 -10.28 6.95
CA GLU A 61 -4.45 -11.50 6.17
C GLU A 61 -4.93 -12.69 7.00
N ARG A 62 -4.59 -12.73 8.27
CA ARG A 62 -4.98 -13.80 9.20
C ARG A 62 -6.38 -13.62 9.80
N VAL A 63 -7.04 -12.50 9.54
CA VAL A 63 -8.37 -12.20 10.08
C VAL A 63 -9.45 -12.93 9.28
N LYS A 64 -10.30 -13.69 9.98
CA LYS A 64 -11.47 -14.33 9.37
C LYS A 64 -12.42 -13.29 8.79
N GLY A 65 -12.86 -13.49 7.55
CA GLY A 65 -13.70 -12.54 6.81
C GLY A 65 -12.93 -11.51 5.99
N VAL A 66 -11.62 -11.46 6.12
CA VAL A 66 -10.75 -10.71 5.21
C VAL A 66 -10.48 -11.57 3.97
N GLU A 67 -10.84 -11.06 2.80
CA GLU A 67 -10.70 -11.76 1.51
C GLU A 67 -9.33 -11.50 0.88
N SER A 68 -8.83 -10.28 0.98
CA SER A 68 -7.50 -9.91 0.50
C SER A 68 -6.94 -8.72 1.25
N VAL A 69 -5.62 -8.66 1.33
CA VAL A 69 -4.84 -7.52 1.83
C VAL A 69 -3.80 -7.20 0.78
N ILE A 70 -3.68 -5.93 0.43
CA ILE A 70 -2.70 -5.47 -0.55
C ILE A 70 -1.88 -4.37 0.07
N SER A 71 -0.58 -4.58 0.16
CA SER A 71 0.40 -3.57 0.57
C SER A 71 0.55 -2.50 -0.49
N GLY A 72 0.64 -1.22 -0.10
CA GLY A 72 0.74 -0.12 -1.05
C GLY A 72 0.91 1.25 -0.40
N TYR A 73 0.61 2.28 -1.18
CA TYR A 73 0.85 3.68 -0.82
C TYR A 73 -0.42 4.50 -1.00
N SER A 74 -0.72 5.38 -0.01
CA SER A 74 -1.86 6.30 -0.06
C SER A 74 -1.53 7.65 0.60
N GLY A 75 -2.26 8.71 0.22
CA GLY A 75 -2.18 10.04 0.85
C GLY A 75 -1.05 10.94 0.38
N GLY A 76 -0.34 10.58 -0.69
CA GLY A 76 0.71 11.42 -1.30
C GLY A 76 0.27 12.09 -2.59
N THR A 77 1.19 12.82 -3.22
CA THR A 77 0.91 13.66 -4.40
C THR A 77 1.62 13.20 -5.67
N VAL A 78 2.63 12.35 -5.58
CA VAL A 78 3.40 11.86 -6.73
C VAL A 78 2.60 10.81 -7.48
N LYS A 79 2.54 10.88 -8.82
CA LYS A 79 1.86 9.87 -9.63
C LYS A 79 2.73 8.62 -9.78
N ASN A 80 2.17 7.44 -9.53
CA ASN A 80 2.84 6.13 -9.63
C ASN A 80 4.18 6.09 -8.84
N PRO A 81 4.15 6.34 -7.51
CA PRO A 81 5.36 6.36 -6.73
C PRO A 81 6.03 4.98 -6.70
N THR A 82 7.34 4.96 -6.65
CA THR A 82 8.13 3.77 -6.34
C THR A 82 8.41 3.69 -4.85
N TYR A 83 8.76 2.50 -4.36
CA TYR A 83 9.20 2.30 -2.96
C TYR A 83 10.33 3.24 -2.57
N ASP A 84 11.37 3.35 -3.42
CA ASP A 84 12.52 4.22 -3.15
C ASP A 84 12.10 5.69 -3.00
N GLU A 85 11.18 6.17 -3.85
CA GLU A 85 10.66 7.53 -3.76
C GLU A 85 9.88 7.74 -2.46
N VAL A 86 9.03 6.79 -2.06
CA VAL A 86 8.26 6.84 -0.80
C VAL A 86 9.21 6.85 0.40
N CYS A 87 10.26 6.03 0.39
CA CYS A 87 11.27 5.97 1.44
C CYS A 87 12.05 7.27 1.63
N THR A 88 12.08 8.17 0.63
CA THR A 88 12.66 9.52 0.81
C THR A 88 11.88 10.38 1.81
N GLY A 89 10.63 10.03 2.12
CA GLY A 89 9.72 10.82 2.94
C GLY A 89 9.18 12.10 2.28
N LYS A 90 9.51 12.34 0.99
CA LYS A 90 9.16 13.58 0.26
C LYS A 90 7.91 13.47 -0.59
N THR A 91 7.40 12.28 -0.83
CA THR A 91 6.23 12.04 -1.68
C THR A 91 4.90 12.32 -1.00
N GLY A 92 4.89 12.40 0.36
CA GLY A 92 3.70 12.53 1.17
C GLY A 92 2.93 11.21 1.36
N TYR A 93 3.36 10.11 0.73
CA TYR A 93 2.71 8.81 0.88
C TYR A 93 2.96 8.18 2.25
N ALA A 94 1.93 7.49 2.76
CA ALA A 94 2.10 6.49 3.82
C ALA A 94 2.17 5.09 3.20
N GLU A 95 2.95 4.20 3.83
CA GLU A 95 2.78 2.77 3.67
C GLU A 95 1.45 2.36 4.28
N VAL A 96 0.62 1.69 3.51
CA VAL A 96 -0.71 1.27 3.92
C VAL A 96 -1.02 -0.13 3.45
N VAL A 97 -2.01 -0.74 4.08
CA VAL A 97 -2.68 -1.93 3.57
C VAL A 97 -4.10 -1.57 3.15
N GLN A 98 -4.50 -2.03 1.97
CA GLN A 98 -5.88 -2.01 1.52
C GLN A 98 -6.50 -3.39 1.74
N ILE A 99 -7.55 -3.44 2.56
CA ILE A 99 -8.17 -4.65 3.07
C ILE A 99 -9.55 -4.78 2.43
N THR A 100 -9.78 -5.87 1.71
CA THR A 100 -11.12 -6.25 1.22
C THR A 100 -11.70 -7.28 2.17
N PHE A 101 -12.91 -7.05 2.69
CA PHE A 101 -13.51 -7.89 3.72
C PHE A 101 -15.01 -8.09 3.52
N ASP A 102 -15.54 -9.21 4.05
CA ASP A 102 -16.98 -9.48 4.13
C ASP A 102 -17.54 -8.89 5.45
N PRO A 103 -18.33 -7.81 5.40
CA PRO A 103 -18.89 -7.16 6.59
C PRO A 103 -19.87 -8.03 7.38
N LYS A 104 -20.32 -9.16 6.81
CA LYS A 104 -21.16 -10.15 7.51
C LYS A 104 -20.32 -11.09 8.39
N VAL A 105 -19.01 -11.17 8.17
CA VAL A 105 -18.08 -12.06 8.89
C VAL A 105 -17.19 -11.28 9.83
N VAL A 106 -16.66 -10.14 9.39
CA VAL A 106 -15.87 -9.21 10.20
C VAL A 106 -16.33 -7.78 9.92
N SER A 107 -16.64 -7.03 10.96
CA SER A 107 -17.09 -5.65 10.84
C SER A 107 -15.91 -4.67 10.71
N TYR A 108 -16.19 -3.48 10.19
CA TYR A 108 -15.19 -2.39 10.19
C TYR A 108 -14.75 -1.99 11.59
N ASP A 109 -15.66 -2.07 12.60
CA ASP A 109 -15.33 -1.84 14.01
C ASP A 109 -14.30 -2.84 14.53
N GLU A 110 -14.40 -4.10 14.15
CA GLU A 110 -13.42 -5.13 14.52
C GLU A 110 -12.08 -4.92 13.83
N LEU A 111 -12.06 -4.48 12.57
CA LEU A 111 -10.83 -4.08 11.89
C LEU A 111 -10.18 -2.86 12.56
N LEU A 112 -10.97 -1.87 13.00
CA LEU A 112 -10.48 -0.75 13.79
C LEU A 112 -9.92 -1.21 15.15
N GLU A 113 -10.57 -2.15 15.84
CA GLU A 113 -10.05 -2.71 17.09
C GLU A 113 -8.67 -3.34 16.89
N ILE A 114 -8.49 -4.12 15.83
CA ILE A 114 -7.21 -4.71 15.46
C ILE A 114 -6.18 -3.62 15.17
N PHE A 115 -6.54 -2.63 14.35
CA PHE A 115 -5.68 -1.49 14.04
C PHE A 115 -5.16 -0.80 15.31
N TRP A 116 -6.06 -0.42 16.23
CA TRP A 116 -5.70 0.29 17.46
C TRP A 116 -4.87 -0.54 18.44
N LYS A 117 -5.03 -1.86 18.47
CA LYS A 117 -4.31 -2.77 19.40
C LYS A 117 -2.97 -3.27 18.87
N THR A 118 -2.69 -3.12 17.59
CA THR A 118 -1.50 -3.72 16.96
C THR A 118 -0.37 -2.74 16.63
N HIS A 119 -0.57 -1.42 16.90
CA HIS A 119 0.49 -0.43 16.73
C HIS A 119 0.43 0.64 17.84
N ASP A 120 1.45 1.50 17.90
CA ASP A 120 1.46 2.67 18.78
C ASP A 120 0.94 3.90 18.01
N PRO A 121 -0.28 4.39 18.31
CA PRO A 121 -0.87 5.52 17.60
C PRO A 121 -0.37 6.88 18.13
N THR A 122 0.60 6.91 19.03
CA THR A 122 1.08 8.15 19.70
C THR A 122 2.40 8.68 19.15
N THR A 123 3.03 7.94 18.22
CA THR A 123 4.32 8.31 17.65
C THR A 123 4.17 8.95 16.27
N LEU A 124 4.47 10.25 16.20
CA LEU A 124 4.37 10.99 14.93
C LEU A 124 5.44 10.53 13.94
N ASN A 125 5.01 10.19 12.71
CA ASN A 125 5.89 9.76 11.62
C ASN A 125 6.88 8.65 12.03
N ARG A 126 6.41 7.71 12.84
CA ARG A 126 7.25 6.64 13.38
C ARG A 126 6.41 5.47 13.87
N GLN A 127 6.94 4.26 13.73
CA GLN A 127 6.42 3.08 14.41
C GLN A 127 7.59 2.20 14.87
N GLY A 128 7.79 2.12 16.19
CA GLY A 128 8.94 1.41 16.75
C GLY A 128 10.27 2.00 16.26
N ASN A 129 11.07 1.21 15.55
CA ASN A 129 12.36 1.63 14.98
C ASN A 129 12.23 2.23 13.57
N ASP A 130 11.08 2.07 12.92
CA ASP A 130 10.84 2.62 11.59
C ASP A 130 10.51 4.10 11.71
N VAL A 131 11.35 4.96 11.13
CA VAL A 131 11.27 6.43 11.22
C VAL A 131 11.09 7.01 9.83
N GLY A 132 10.04 7.82 9.64
CA GLY A 132 9.72 8.49 8.39
C GLY A 132 8.22 8.75 8.26
N THR A 133 7.84 9.73 7.44
CA THR A 133 6.44 10.09 7.19
C THR A 133 5.63 8.93 6.59
N GLN A 134 6.30 8.00 5.88
CA GLN A 134 5.69 6.80 5.33
C GLN A 134 5.19 5.83 6.41
N TYR A 135 5.76 5.87 7.61
CA TYR A 135 5.36 5.00 8.72
C TYR A 135 4.36 5.63 9.70
N ARG A 136 3.71 6.73 9.29
CA ARG A 136 2.72 7.40 10.13
C ARG A 136 1.47 6.56 10.35
N SER A 137 0.83 6.77 11.49
CA SER A 137 -0.47 6.20 11.80
C SER A 137 -1.56 6.97 11.06
N VAL A 138 -2.34 6.29 10.21
CA VAL A 138 -3.39 6.92 9.40
C VAL A 138 -4.52 5.95 9.06
N ILE A 139 -5.75 6.45 9.07
CA ILE A 139 -6.95 5.79 8.57
C ILE A 139 -7.45 6.57 7.36
N PHE A 140 -7.53 5.92 6.19
CA PHE A 140 -8.14 6.48 5.00
C PHE A 140 -9.57 5.97 4.87
N TYR A 141 -10.56 6.82 5.21
CA TYR A 141 -11.96 6.43 5.14
C TYR A 141 -12.53 6.49 3.73
N HIS A 142 -13.33 5.49 3.34
CA HIS A 142 -13.96 5.39 2.03
C HIS A 142 -15.37 5.99 1.99
N ASN A 143 -16.01 6.13 3.16
CA ASN A 143 -17.35 6.68 3.30
C ASN A 143 -17.53 7.36 4.67
N ASP A 144 -18.66 8.04 4.86
CA ASP A 144 -18.93 8.79 6.09
C ASP A 144 -19.13 7.89 7.31
N GLU A 145 -19.63 6.67 7.14
CA GLU A 145 -19.77 5.70 8.23
C GLU A 145 -18.41 5.31 8.78
N GLN A 146 -17.46 4.96 7.91
CA GLN A 146 -16.07 4.67 8.30
C GLN A 146 -15.42 5.86 9.00
N LYS A 147 -15.64 7.08 8.49
CA LYS A 147 -15.17 8.31 9.13
C LYS A 147 -15.68 8.44 10.55
N HIS A 148 -17.00 8.35 10.74
CA HIS A 148 -17.62 8.50 12.05
C HIS A 148 -17.13 7.45 13.04
N LYS A 149 -17.00 6.18 12.61
CA LYS A 149 -16.47 5.10 13.45
C LYS A 149 -15.01 5.35 13.83
N ALA A 150 -14.16 5.73 12.90
CA ALA A 150 -12.75 6.02 13.15
C ALA A 150 -12.59 7.19 14.15
N GLU A 151 -13.34 8.28 13.97
CA GLU A 151 -13.35 9.44 14.86
C GLU A 151 -13.89 9.08 16.25
N TYR A 152 -14.99 8.31 16.32
CA TYR A 152 -15.57 7.84 17.57
C TYR A 152 -14.55 7.04 18.40
N TYR A 153 -13.90 6.04 17.81
CA TYR A 153 -12.92 5.22 18.53
C TYR A 153 -11.69 6.03 18.94
N LYS A 154 -11.18 6.91 18.08
CA LYS A 154 -10.06 7.81 18.43
C LYS A 154 -10.40 8.67 19.65
N ASN A 155 -11.58 9.28 19.67
CA ASN A 155 -12.03 10.13 20.77
C ASN A 155 -12.23 9.30 22.04
N LYS A 156 -12.90 8.17 21.97
CA LYS A 156 -13.12 7.26 23.09
C LYS A 156 -11.80 6.81 23.72
N LEU A 157 -10.85 6.35 22.92
CA LEU A 157 -9.54 5.91 23.40
C LEU A 157 -8.72 7.04 24.02
N THR A 158 -8.91 8.28 23.54
CA THR A 158 -8.28 9.49 24.10
C THR A 158 -8.91 9.85 25.44
N GLU A 159 -10.23 9.81 25.56
CA GLU A 159 -10.98 10.09 26.80
C GLU A 159 -10.68 9.05 27.89
N GLU A 160 -10.61 7.78 27.52
CA GLU A 160 -10.27 6.66 28.40
C GLU A 160 -8.78 6.63 28.79
N LYS A 161 -7.95 7.50 28.19
CA LYS A 161 -6.50 7.60 28.45
C LYS A 161 -5.78 6.27 28.34
N ILE A 162 -6.10 5.52 27.27
CA ILE A 162 -5.46 4.21 27.00
C ILE A 162 -3.95 4.35 26.75
N TRP A 163 -3.52 5.52 26.29
CA TRP A 163 -2.11 5.90 26.15
C TRP A 163 -1.78 7.16 26.93
N ASP A 164 -0.57 7.23 27.49
CA ASP A 164 -0.08 8.41 28.24
C ASP A 164 0.18 9.62 27.33
N LYS A 165 0.31 9.41 26.01
CA LYS A 165 0.58 10.43 25.01
C LYS A 165 -0.64 10.63 24.10
N PRO A 166 -0.79 11.82 23.51
CA PRO A 166 -1.86 12.07 22.55
C PRO A 166 -1.82 11.13 21.35
N ILE A 167 -3.00 10.69 20.89
CA ILE A 167 -3.15 9.92 19.66
C ILE A 167 -2.92 10.86 18.47
N VAL A 168 -1.93 10.56 17.63
CA VAL A 168 -1.54 11.34 16.44
C VAL A 168 -2.07 10.74 15.14
N THR A 169 -2.85 9.66 15.20
CA THR A 169 -3.44 9.02 14.02
C THR A 169 -4.22 10.02 13.19
N GLU A 170 -3.87 10.12 11.91
CA GLU A 170 -4.62 10.90 10.92
C GLU A 170 -5.90 10.14 10.53
N ILE A 171 -7.02 10.86 10.36
CA ILE A 171 -8.25 10.33 9.77
C ILE A 171 -8.58 11.22 8.59
N THR A 172 -8.37 10.71 7.39
CA THR A 172 -8.49 11.48 6.16
C THR A 172 -9.24 10.71 5.08
N ARG A 173 -9.79 11.43 4.09
CA ARG A 173 -10.54 10.81 3.02
C ARG A 173 -9.60 10.00 2.11
N PHE A 174 -10.05 8.80 1.74
CA PHE A 174 -9.38 8.03 0.71
C PHE A 174 -9.52 8.72 -0.66
N GLU A 175 -8.40 8.91 -1.36
CA GLU A 175 -8.41 9.48 -2.71
C GLU A 175 -7.86 8.48 -3.71
N LYS A 176 -6.67 7.94 -3.45
CA LYS A 176 -5.99 7.03 -4.36
C LYS A 176 -5.09 6.06 -3.62
N PHE A 177 -4.99 4.85 -4.17
CA PHE A 177 -4.10 3.79 -3.72
C PHE A 177 -3.21 3.38 -4.89
N TYR A 178 -1.93 3.20 -4.60
CA TYR A 178 -0.97 2.60 -5.51
C TYR A 178 -0.45 1.31 -4.86
N PRO A 179 -0.68 0.14 -5.48
CA PRO A 179 -0.10 -1.10 -4.98
C PRO A 179 1.41 -0.98 -4.93
N ALA A 180 2.02 -1.46 -3.86
CA ALA A 180 3.45 -1.64 -3.79
C ALA A 180 3.90 -2.72 -4.80
N GLU A 181 5.17 -2.75 -5.07
CA GLU A 181 5.80 -3.68 -6.00
C GLU A 181 5.55 -5.13 -5.56
N ASP A 182 5.52 -6.07 -6.52
CA ASP A 182 5.13 -7.47 -6.29
C ASP A 182 5.98 -8.16 -5.20
N TYR A 183 7.26 -7.77 -5.06
CA TYR A 183 8.15 -8.31 -4.04
C TYR A 183 7.81 -7.86 -2.62
N HIS A 184 6.91 -6.90 -2.45
CA HIS A 184 6.41 -6.46 -1.14
C HIS A 184 5.14 -7.21 -0.70
N GLN A 185 4.42 -7.84 -1.63
CA GLN A 185 3.19 -8.54 -1.32
C GLN A 185 3.50 -9.88 -0.61
N GLU A 186 2.72 -10.20 0.42
CA GLU A 186 2.89 -11.43 1.21
C GLU A 186 4.34 -11.60 1.75
N TYR A 187 5.02 -10.45 2.01
CA TYR A 187 6.45 -10.45 2.29
C TYR A 187 6.82 -11.31 3.49
N TYR A 188 6.04 -11.26 4.56
CA TYR A 188 6.28 -12.06 5.76
C TYR A 188 6.18 -13.57 5.47
N ASP A 189 5.15 -14.00 4.78
CA ASP A 189 4.91 -15.42 4.51
C ASP A 189 5.94 -15.99 3.53
N ASN A 190 6.43 -15.18 2.61
CA ASN A 190 7.49 -15.54 1.68
C ASN A 190 8.90 -15.48 2.30
N ASN A 191 9.11 -14.70 3.37
CA ASN A 191 10.42 -14.42 3.97
C ASN A 191 10.45 -14.54 5.51
N PRO A 192 9.88 -15.58 6.14
CA PRO A 192 9.70 -15.61 7.60
C PRO A 192 11.02 -15.60 8.40
N ASN A 193 12.10 -16.07 7.80
CA ASN A 193 13.43 -16.16 8.43
C ASN A 193 14.31 -14.91 8.20
N GLN A 194 13.83 -13.92 7.42
CA GLN A 194 14.54 -12.67 7.24
C GLN A 194 14.58 -11.90 8.57
N GLY A 195 15.69 -11.21 8.85
CA GLY A 195 15.93 -10.61 10.17
C GLY A 195 14.80 -9.70 10.66
N TYR A 196 14.28 -8.80 9.81
CA TYR A 196 13.16 -7.94 10.18
C TYR A 196 11.88 -8.76 10.46
N CYS A 197 11.59 -9.78 9.66
CA CYS A 197 10.45 -10.67 9.87
C CYS A 197 10.57 -11.40 11.21
N ALA A 198 11.72 -12.02 11.48
CA ALA A 198 11.94 -12.81 12.69
C ALA A 198 11.93 -11.97 13.97
N TYR A 199 12.54 -10.76 13.95
CA TYR A 199 12.72 -9.95 15.17
C TYR A 199 11.66 -8.88 15.39
N VAL A 200 10.92 -8.46 14.34
CA VAL A 200 9.93 -7.40 14.44
C VAL A 200 8.51 -7.93 14.17
N ILE A 201 8.31 -8.65 13.06
CA ILE A 201 6.96 -9.06 12.65
C ILE A 201 6.49 -10.25 13.48
N THR A 202 7.28 -11.31 13.60
CA THR A 202 6.90 -12.52 14.33
C THR A 202 6.42 -12.25 15.76
N PRO A 203 7.15 -11.49 16.63
CA PRO A 203 6.66 -11.21 17.98
C PRO A 203 5.36 -10.40 17.99
N LYS A 204 5.17 -9.49 17.03
CA LYS A 204 3.95 -8.70 16.91
C LYS A 204 2.77 -9.60 16.50
N LEU A 205 3.01 -10.51 15.55
CA LEU A 205 2.03 -11.46 15.06
C LEU A 205 1.60 -12.45 16.14
N GLU A 206 2.53 -13.03 16.87
CA GLU A 206 2.24 -13.93 18.02
C GLU A 206 1.38 -13.23 19.08
N LYS A 207 1.69 -11.95 19.37
CA LYS A 207 0.88 -11.16 20.30
C LYS A 207 -0.54 -10.94 19.74
N PHE A 208 -0.66 -10.62 18.47
CA PHE A 208 -1.94 -10.46 17.79
C PHE A 208 -2.76 -11.75 17.84
N GLU A 209 -2.20 -12.88 17.45
CA GLU A 209 -2.87 -14.17 17.42
C GLU A 209 -3.34 -14.61 18.82
N LYS A 210 -2.58 -14.30 19.86
CA LYS A 210 -2.96 -14.55 21.24
C LYS A 210 -4.15 -13.71 21.69
N ILE A 211 -4.21 -12.42 21.29
CA ILE A 211 -5.29 -11.48 21.69
C ILE A 211 -6.56 -11.76 20.89
N PHE A 212 -6.45 -12.05 19.60
CA PHE A 212 -7.55 -12.16 18.66
C PHE A 212 -7.81 -13.60 18.20
N LYS A 213 -7.54 -14.58 19.07
CA LYS A 213 -7.63 -16.01 18.76
C LYS A 213 -8.95 -16.43 18.09
N ASP A 214 -10.06 -15.82 18.50
CA ASP A 214 -11.40 -16.16 18.00
C ASP A 214 -11.69 -15.53 16.63
N LYS A 215 -10.84 -14.59 16.17
CA LYS A 215 -10.98 -13.87 14.91
C LYS A 215 -10.05 -14.39 13.80
N LEU A 216 -9.26 -15.41 14.07
CA LEU A 216 -8.31 -15.96 13.10
C LEU A 216 -8.99 -16.87 12.08
N LYS A 217 -8.48 -16.85 10.85
CA LYS A 217 -8.74 -17.91 9.86
C LYS A 217 -8.27 -19.26 10.45
N LYS A 218 -8.96 -20.31 10.07
CA LYS A 218 -8.59 -21.69 10.45
C LYS A 218 -7.63 -22.27 9.43
#